data_b7aef10fd113da592a6b64c951109a27
#
_entry.id   b7aef10fd113da592a6b64c951109a27
#
_cell.length_a   1.000
_cell.length_b   1.000
_cell.length_c   1.000
_cell.angle_alpha   90.00
_cell.angle_beta   90.00
_cell.angle_gamma   90.00
#
_symmetry.space_group_name_H-M   'P 1'
#
loop_
_entity.id
_entity.type
_entity.pdbx_description
1 polymer ?
#
loop_
_entity_poly.entity_id
_entity_poly.type
_entity_poly.pdbx_seq_one_letter_code
_entity_poly.pdbx_strand_id
1 'polypeptide(L)'
;MVIVESKKEQEEFLQRWNNEPSVIIPIWSDLEKHPMNNELSFLFVVMGKSIFILIYNHIDGKSHQLDLSTSTQPKWVWNKKGLLQMDTKIQNLFDISNYYFFEKNQTIPDEVQNQPFISHYTRMGIRENLGKIAPLMKWGEYLKSFVDSLSLPNPTSSWIDDTMIPILSDIERYGVRVDGEKFFDRYPNATKHLNNFTLYTEYNPYTITSRPSNRFGGINFSALNKKDGTREVFIPKPNHIFLQMDYDAYHPRIIGKLIDYELPKTSVHQWLADQYGVPYDESKGITFQLLYGGIPEEFDSIPYYKKVREYIDEMWSKA
;
A
#
# COMPACT_ATOMS: atom_id res chain seq x y z
N MET A 1 10.08 -18.25 -23.22
CA MET A 1 8.78 -17.91 -22.62
C MET A 1 7.83 -19.07 -22.87
N VAL A 2 7.04 -19.45 -21.89
CA VAL A 2 6.12 -20.59 -21.91
C VAL A 2 4.75 -20.13 -21.42
N ILE A 3 3.72 -20.31 -22.23
CA ILE A 3 2.33 -20.22 -21.77
C ILE A 3 1.98 -21.58 -21.18
N VAL A 4 1.56 -21.60 -19.92
CA VAL A 4 1.34 -22.84 -19.19
C VAL A 4 -0.06 -23.36 -19.48
N GLU A 5 -0.21 -24.21 -20.47
CA GLU A 5 -1.49 -24.78 -20.90
C GLU A 5 -1.51 -26.30 -20.85
N SER A 6 -0.49 -26.94 -21.41
CA SER A 6 -0.40 -28.40 -21.44
C SER A 6 0.04 -28.98 -20.09
N LYS A 7 -0.29 -30.25 -19.86
CA LYS A 7 0.16 -30.98 -18.66
C LYS A 7 1.68 -30.97 -18.49
N LYS A 8 2.42 -31.07 -19.58
CA LYS A 8 3.88 -31.03 -19.57
C LYS A 8 4.40 -29.67 -19.11
N GLU A 9 3.83 -28.57 -19.59
CA GLU A 9 4.20 -27.22 -19.20
C GLU A 9 3.85 -26.94 -17.73
N GLN A 10 2.72 -27.48 -17.26
CA GLN A 10 2.32 -27.39 -15.84
C GLN A 10 3.32 -28.13 -14.94
N GLU A 11 3.71 -29.34 -15.31
CA GLU A 11 4.71 -30.13 -14.58
C GLU A 11 6.07 -29.42 -14.56
N GLU A 12 6.54 -28.91 -15.71
CA GLU A 12 7.78 -28.12 -15.80
C GLU A 12 7.72 -26.85 -14.93
N PHE A 13 6.61 -26.10 -15.00
CA PHE A 13 6.41 -24.91 -14.18
C PHE A 13 6.45 -25.26 -12.70
N LEU A 14 5.67 -26.24 -12.23
CA LEU A 14 5.61 -26.62 -10.81
C LEU A 14 6.95 -27.15 -10.28
N GLN A 15 7.68 -27.89 -11.09
CA GLN A 15 9.02 -28.35 -10.74
C GLN A 15 9.94 -27.16 -10.44
N ARG A 16 9.95 -26.16 -11.31
CA ARG A 16 10.79 -24.97 -11.12
C ARG A 16 10.26 -24.07 -10.01
N TRP A 17 8.94 -23.88 -9.95
CA TRP A 17 8.27 -23.10 -8.93
C TRP A 17 8.63 -23.54 -7.50
N ASN A 18 8.76 -24.83 -7.29
CA ASN A 18 9.10 -25.40 -5.98
C ASN A 18 10.59 -25.35 -5.66
N ASN A 19 11.46 -25.08 -6.62
CA ASN A 19 12.90 -25.18 -6.45
C ASN A 19 13.67 -23.89 -6.73
N GLU A 20 13.05 -22.90 -7.38
CA GLU A 20 13.73 -21.66 -7.79
C GLU A 20 13.06 -20.42 -7.20
N PRO A 21 13.86 -19.38 -6.82
CA PRO A 21 13.32 -18.06 -6.57
C PRO A 21 12.63 -17.51 -7.81
N SER A 22 11.64 -16.65 -7.62
CA SER A 22 10.87 -16.09 -8.73
C SER A 22 10.52 -14.63 -8.56
N VAL A 23 10.17 -13.99 -9.68
CA VAL A 23 9.52 -12.66 -9.70
C VAL A 23 8.13 -12.82 -10.28
N ILE A 24 7.13 -12.33 -9.59
CA ILE A 24 5.72 -12.42 -9.95
C ILE A 24 5.21 -11.03 -10.33
N ILE A 25 4.59 -10.93 -11.49
CA ILE A 25 3.92 -9.71 -11.94
C ILE A 25 2.47 -10.05 -12.26
N PRO A 26 1.53 -9.70 -11.37
CA PRO A 26 0.11 -9.88 -11.62
C PRO A 26 -0.39 -8.83 -12.60
N ILE A 27 -1.17 -9.25 -13.58
CA ILE A 27 -1.80 -8.39 -14.57
C ILE A 27 -3.33 -8.48 -14.42
N TRP A 28 -3.93 -7.35 -14.14
CA TRP A 28 -5.35 -7.20 -13.90
C TRP A 28 -6.11 -6.91 -15.19
N SER A 29 -7.38 -7.29 -15.26
CA SER A 29 -8.25 -7.03 -16.42
C SER A 29 -8.58 -5.55 -16.60
N ASP A 30 -8.56 -4.76 -15.53
CA ASP A 30 -8.82 -3.33 -15.53
C ASP A 30 -7.91 -2.62 -14.51
N LEU A 31 -7.00 -1.78 -15.00
CA LEU A 31 -6.01 -1.09 -14.16
C LEU A 31 -6.60 0.06 -13.34
N GLU A 32 -7.79 0.54 -13.70
CA GLU A 32 -8.46 1.60 -12.96
C GLU A 32 -9.33 1.08 -11.81
N LYS A 33 -9.48 -0.24 -11.69
CA LYS A 33 -10.27 -0.86 -10.64
C LYS A 33 -9.41 -1.39 -9.51
N HIS A 34 -9.98 -1.28 -8.31
CA HIS A 34 -9.41 -1.95 -7.14
C HIS A 34 -9.40 -3.49 -7.33
N PRO A 35 -8.39 -4.23 -6.82
CA PRO A 35 -8.35 -5.69 -6.96
C PRO A 35 -9.65 -6.41 -6.56
N MET A 36 -10.34 -5.95 -5.51
CA MET A 36 -11.62 -6.52 -5.07
C MET A 36 -12.79 -6.31 -6.04
N ASN A 37 -12.66 -5.40 -7.01
CA ASN A 37 -13.62 -5.13 -8.09
C ASN A 37 -13.07 -5.53 -9.45
N ASN A 38 -12.03 -6.32 -9.47
CA ASN A 38 -11.26 -6.64 -10.65
C ASN A 38 -11.02 -8.15 -10.74
N GLU A 39 -10.47 -8.58 -11.84
CA GLU A 39 -10.10 -9.96 -12.09
C GLU A 39 -8.62 -10.05 -12.48
N LEU A 40 -7.96 -11.07 -11.98
CA LEU A 40 -6.60 -11.39 -12.39
C LEU A 40 -6.66 -12.02 -13.79
N SER A 41 -6.04 -11.37 -14.78
CA SER A 41 -5.96 -11.94 -16.13
C SER A 41 -4.78 -12.87 -16.27
N PHE A 42 -3.61 -12.47 -15.82
CA PHE A 42 -2.37 -13.24 -15.94
C PHE A 42 -1.50 -13.09 -14.71
N LEU A 43 -0.72 -14.14 -14.43
CA LEU A 43 0.53 -14.03 -13.67
C LEU A 43 1.71 -14.29 -14.61
N PHE A 44 2.58 -13.31 -14.74
CA PHE A 44 3.89 -13.51 -15.29
C PHE A 44 4.83 -13.93 -14.17
N VAL A 45 5.48 -15.08 -14.36
CA VAL A 45 6.40 -15.63 -13.37
C VAL A 45 7.77 -15.79 -14.03
N VAL A 46 8.75 -15.02 -13.56
CA VAL A 46 10.12 -15.10 -14.04
C VAL A 46 10.94 -15.96 -13.09
N MET A 47 11.54 -17.03 -13.61
CA MET A 47 12.44 -17.93 -12.88
C MET A 47 13.72 -18.10 -13.71
N GLY A 48 14.83 -17.56 -13.18
CA GLY A 48 16.09 -17.50 -13.91
C GLY A 48 15.93 -16.81 -15.27
N LYS A 49 16.24 -17.52 -16.37
CA LYS A 49 16.11 -16.98 -17.73
C LYS A 49 14.75 -17.24 -18.38
N SER A 50 13.86 -17.93 -17.70
CA SER A 50 12.56 -18.35 -18.26
C SER A 50 11.43 -17.49 -17.74
N ILE A 51 10.44 -17.25 -18.59
CA ILE A 51 9.18 -16.62 -18.26
C ILE A 51 8.07 -17.62 -18.46
N PHE A 52 7.24 -17.77 -17.45
CA PHE A 52 6.01 -18.54 -17.50
C PHE A 52 4.82 -17.58 -17.40
N ILE A 53 3.79 -17.88 -18.18
CA ILE A 53 2.54 -17.11 -18.19
C ILE A 53 1.43 -18.05 -17.75
N LEU A 54 0.84 -17.73 -16.61
CA LEU A 54 -0.35 -18.41 -16.10
C LEU A 54 -1.57 -17.57 -16.46
N ILE A 55 -2.50 -18.16 -17.19
CA ILE A 55 -3.73 -17.50 -17.61
C ILE A 55 -4.80 -17.80 -16.56
N TYR A 56 -5.42 -16.75 -16.00
CA TYR A 56 -6.50 -16.87 -15.02
C TYR A 56 -7.85 -16.59 -15.69
N ASN A 57 -8.28 -15.34 -15.71
CA ASN A 57 -9.57 -14.96 -16.28
C ASN A 57 -9.38 -14.09 -17.53
N HIS A 58 -9.18 -14.75 -18.66
CA HIS A 58 -8.99 -14.11 -19.95
C HIS A 58 -9.93 -14.69 -21.00
N ILE A 59 -10.36 -13.87 -21.98
CA ILE A 59 -11.37 -14.25 -23.00
C ILE A 59 -10.98 -15.51 -23.77
N ASP A 60 -9.70 -15.64 -24.09
CA ASP A 60 -9.18 -16.75 -24.92
C ASP A 60 -8.37 -17.78 -24.12
N GLY A 61 -8.37 -17.70 -22.81
CA GLY A 61 -7.52 -18.54 -21.96
C GLY A 61 -8.32 -19.48 -21.07
N LYS A 62 -7.76 -20.66 -20.85
CA LYS A 62 -8.27 -21.60 -19.84
C LYS A 62 -7.74 -21.16 -18.46
N SER A 63 -8.65 -21.02 -17.50
CA SER A 63 -8.27 -20.85 -16.11
C SER A 63 -7.49 -22.06 -15.63
N HIS A 64 -6.24 -21.85 -15.23
CA HIS A 64 -5.44 -22.88 -14.61
C HIS A 64 -5.66 -22.88 -13.10
N GLN A 65 -5.94 -24.05 -12.55
CA GLN A 65 -6.05 -24.27 -11.11
C GLN A 65 -4.79 -24.96 -10.59
N LEU A 66 -3.63 -24.32 -10.81
CA LEU A 66 -2.39 -24.80 -10.23
C LEU A 66 -2.34 -24.44 -8.75
N ASP A 67 -1.95 -25.40 -7.92
CA ASP A 67 -1.69 -25.12 -6.51
C ASP A 67 -0.32 -24.44 -6.35
N LEU A 68 -0.35 -23.13 -6.16
CA LEU A 68 0.84 -22.32 -5.98
C LEU A 68 1.29 -22.23 -4.51
N SER A 69 0.55 -22.82 -3.58
CA SER A 69 0.88 -22.83 -2.15
C SER A 69 2.05 -23.76 -1.81
N THR A 70 2.42 -24.64 -2.72
CA THR A 70 3.41 -25.71 -2.49
C THR A 70 4.85 -25.19 -2.36
N SER A 71 5.17 -24.01 -2.92
CA SER A 71 6.52 -23.49 -2.95
C SER A 71 6.85 -22.64 -1.74
N THR A 72 7.95 -22.97 -1.06
CA THR A 72 8.57 -22.18 0.00
C THR A 72 9.70 -21.27 -0.49
N GLN A 73 10.01 -21.28 -1.77
CA GLN A 73 11.03 -20.42 -2.35
C GLN A 73 10.65 -18.94 -2.24
N PRO A 74 11.61 -18.02 -2.08
CA PRO A 74 11.34 -16.59 -2.02
C PRO A 74 10.84 -16.05 -3.36
N LYS A 75 9.88 -15.13 -3.30
CA LYS A 75 9.23 -14.54 -4.47
C LYS A 75 9.14 -13.03 -4.35
N TRP A 76 9.83 -12.32 -5.22
CA TRP A 76 9.56 -10.91 -5.41
C TRP A 76 8.23 -10.72 -6.15
N VAL A 77 7.41 -9.78 -5.71
CA VAL A 77 6.13 -9.52 -6.35
C VAL A 77 5.89 -8.04 -6.55
N TRP A 78 5.40 -7.69 -7.73
CA TRP A 78 4.85 -6.37 -7.98
C TRP A 78 3.43 -6.30 -7.40
N ASN A 79 3.18 -5.33 -6.50
CA ASN A 79 1.89 -5.19 -5.81
C ASN A 79 1.49 -6.43 -4.98
N LYS A 80 2.27 -6.71 -3.96
CA LYS A 80 2.02 -7.79 -3.01
C LYS A 80 0.62 -7.70 -2.37
N LYS A 81 0.17 -6.49 -2.01
CA LYS A 81 -1.17 -6.29 -1.44
C LYS A 81 -2.28 -6.80 -2.35
N GLY A 82 -2.24 -6.41 -3.62
CA GLY A 82 -3.22 -6.86 -4.61
C GLY A 82 -3.23 -8.38 -4.77
N LEU A 83 -2.05 -9.00 -4.80
CA LEU A 83 -1.96 -10.46 -4.92
C LEU A 83 -2.51 -11.17 -3.67
N LEU A 84 -2.27 -10.66 -2.47
CA LEU A 84 -2.82 -11.19 -1.22
C LEU A 84 -4.35 -11.12 -1.18
N GLN A 85 -4.95 -10.08 -1.79
CA GLN A 85 -6.40 -9.92 -1.85
C GLN A 85 -7.09 -10.98 -2.73
N MET A 86 -6.34 -11.64 -3.61
CA MET A 86 -6.85 -12.68 -4.53
C MET A 86 -6.86 -14.08 -3.92
N ASP A 87 -6.55 -14.22 -2.65
CA ASP A 87 -6.53 -15.53 -1.94
C ASP A 87 -5.70 -16.61 -2.67
N THR A 88 -4.58 -16.19 -3.24
CA THR A 88 -3.72 -17.08 -4.05
C THR A 88 -2.97 -18.12 -3.23
N LYS A 89 -2.95 -18.01 -1.90
CA LYS A 89 -2.21 -18.87 -0.95
C LYS A 89 -0.70 -18.97 -1.24
N ILE A 90 -0.16 -18.07 -2.04
CA ILE A 90 1.28 -18.04 -2.36
C ILE A 90 2.03 -17.53 -1.12
N GLN A 91 3.09 -18.24 -0.74
CA GLN A 91 3.91 -17.95 0.43
C GLN A 91 5.23 -17.27 0.08
N ASN A 92 5.91 -16.69 1.07
CA ASN A 92 7.22 -16.05 0.96
C ASN A 92 7.27 -14.95 -0.12
N LEU A 93 6.29 -14.04 -0.03
CA LEU A 93 6.15 -12.89 -0.92
C LEU A 93 6.88 -11.67 -0.35
N PHE A 94 7.67 -11.00 -1.19
CA PHE A 94 8.40 -9.76 -0.89
C PHE A 94 8.00 -8.68 -1.88
N ASP A 95 7.59 -7.51 -1.39
CA ASP A 95 7.12 -6.44 -2.27
C ASP A 95 8.29 -5.67 -2.89
N ILE A 96 8.31 -5.58 -4.22
CA ILE A 96 9.35 -4.87 -4.97
C ILE A 96 9.36 -3.38 -4.60
N SER A 97 8.19 -2.76 -4.43
CA SER A 97 8.08 -1.36 -4.08
C SER A 97 8.62 -1.08 -2.67
N ASN A 98 8.38 -2.02 -1.74
CA ASN A 98 8.94 -1.96 -0.40
C ASN A 98 10.48 -1.93 -0.42
N TYR A 99 11.09 -2.82 -1.20
CA TYR A 99 12.53 -2.87 -1.35
C TYR A 99 13.12 -1.55 -1.83
N TYR A 100 12.55 -0.95 -2.87
CA TYR A 100 13.06 0.31 -3.40
C TYR A 100 12.87 1.46 -2.42
N PHE A 101 11.71 1.57 -1.79
CA PHE A 101 11.40 2.72 -0.95
C PHE A 101 12.08 2.66 0.42
N PHE A 102 12.02 1.53 1.11
CA PHE A 102 12.50 1.44 2.49
C PHE A 102 13.93 0.92 2.60
N GLU A 103 14.31 -0.08 1.82
CA GLU A 103 15.64 -0.69 1.97
C GLU A 103 16.71 0.08 1.19
N LYS A 104 16.36 0.69 0.07
CA LYS A 104 17.28 1.53 -0.70
C LYS A 104 17.30 2.98 -0.24
N ASN A 105 16.35 3.40 0.60
CA ASN A 105 16.14 4.80 0.99
C ASN A 105 16.14 5.74 -0.22
N GLN A 106 15.49 5.34 -1.28
CA GLN A 106 15.43 6.03 -2.56
C GLN A 106 13.97 6.22 -2.97
N THR A 107 13.69 7.25 -3.73
CA THR A 107 12.44 7.32 -4.47
C THR A 107 12.32 6.10 -5.38
N ILE A 108 11.17 5.46 -5.39
CA ILE A 108 10.91 4.35 -6.31
C ILE A 108 11.17 4.86 -7.73
N PRO A 109 12.03 4.18 -8.54
CA PRO A 109 12.32 4.61 -9.90
C PRO A 109 11.05 4.75 -10.74
N ASP A 110 11.01 5.71 -11.66
CA ASP A 110 9.85 5.97 -12.53
C ASP A 110 9.43 4.71 -13.30
N GLU A 111 10.39 3.91 -13.74
CA GLU A 111 10.14 2.64 -14.41
C GLU A 111 9.39 1.64 -13.52
N VAL A 112 9.61 1.70 -12.23
CA VAL A 112 8.92 0.87 -11.24
C VAL A 112 7.55 1.45 -10.89
N GLN A 113 7.46 2.77 -10.67
CA GLN A 113 6.20 3.45 -10.30
C GLN A 113 5.20 3.47 -11.44
N ASN A 114 5.66 3.89 -12.62
CA ASN A 114 4.80 4.11 -13.79
C ASN A 114 4.47 2.80 -14.49
N GLN A 115 5.21 1.72 -14.19
CA GLN A 115 5.03 0.45 -14.89
C GLN A 115 4.81 0.70 -16.39
N PRO A 116 5.82 1.13 -17.14
CA PRO A 116 5.64 1.58 -18.53
C PRO A 116 5.00 0.51 -19.41
N PHE A 117 5.20 -0.76 -19.09
CA PHE A 117 4.49 -1.86 -19.73
C PHE A 117 2.99 -1.83 -19.46
N ILE A 118 2.52 -1.38 -18.29
CA ILE A 118 1.10 -1.28 -17.97
C ILE A 118 0.45 -0.18 -18.80
N SER A 119 1.09 0.98 -18.94
CA SER A 119 0.58 2.05 -19.78
C SER A 119 0.53 1.65 -21.27
N HIS A 120 1.50 0.88 -21.72
CA HIS A 120 1.51 0.30 -23.05
C HIS A 120 0.37 -0.72 -23.23
N TYR A 121 0.17 -1.55 -22.24
CA TYR A 121 -0.88 -2.54 -22.16
C TYR A 121 -2.28 -1.91 -22.21
N THR A 122 -2.52 -0.85 -21.46
CA THR A 122 -3.78 -0.10 -21.45
C THR A 122 -4.08 0.52 -22.82
N ARG A 123 -3.05 1.03 -23.50
CA ARG A 123 -3.19 1.59 -24.86
C ARG A 123 -3.52 0.56 -25.93
N MET A 124 -3.16 -0.71 -25.71
CA MET A 124 -3.41 -1.80 -26.67
C MET A 124 -4.78 -2.45 -26.48
N GLY A 125 -5.55 -2.09 -25.46
CA GLY A 125 -6.82 -2.73 -25.15
C GLY A 125 -6.61 -4.17 -24.64
N ILE A 126 -6.61 -4.33 -23.35
CA ILE A 126 -6.30 -5.60 -22.64
C ILE A 126 -7.12 -6.79 -23.15
N ARG A 127 -8.39 -6.55 -23.42
CA ARG A 127 -9.32 -7.63 -23.82
C ARG A 127 -9.18 -8.03 -25.29
N GLU A 128 -8.83 -7.10 -26.17
CA GLU A 128 -8.88 -7.31 -27.61
C GLU A 128 -7.57 -7.80 -28.21
N ASN A 129 -6.43 -7.50 -27.60
CA ASN A 129 -5.11 -7.73 -28.18
C ASN A 129 -4.28 -8.83 -27.51
N LEU A 130 -4.61 -9.26 -26.29
CA LEU A 130 -3.90 -10.34 -25.62
C LEU A 130 -4.43 -11.75 -25.92
N GLY A 131 -5.55 -11.86 -26.62
CA GLY A 131 -6.02 -13.11 -27.19
C GLY A 131 -5.13 -13.69 -28.28
N LYS A 132 -4.12 -12.94 -28.74
CA LYS A 132 -3.18 -13.40 -29.74
C LYS A 132 -1.83 -13.70 -29.11
N ILE A 133 -1.31 -14.88 -29.32
CA ILE A 133 -0.02 -15.36 -28.79
C ILE A 133 1.15 -14.39 -29.08
N ALA A 134 1.19 -13.78 -30.26
CA ALA A 134 2.29 -12.92 -30.67
C ALA A 134 2.42 -11.61 -29.84
N PRO A 135 1.36 -10.86 -29.51
CA PRO A 135 1.44 -9.74 -28.56
C PRO A 135 1.88 -10.17 -27.16
N LEU A 136 1.38 -11.30 -26.68
CA LEU A 136 1.74 -11.85 -25.38
C LEU A 136 3.23 -12.19 -25.30
N MET A 137 3.81 -12.70 -26.39
CA MET A 137 5.24 -12.99 -26.50
C MET A 137 6.11 -11.73 -26.40
N LYS A 138 5.74 -10.66 -27.12
CA LYS A 138 6.44 -9.37 -27.01
C LYS A 138 6.38 -8.78 -25.59
N TRP A 139 5.27 -8.97 -24.94
CA TRP A 139 5.07 -8.59 -23.56
C TRP A 139 6.01 -9.30 -22.60
N GLY A 140 6.11 -10.61 -22.75
CA GLY A 140 7.01 -11.42 -21.94
C GLY A 140 8.47 -10.97 -22.05
N GLU A 141 8.95 -10.68 -23.27
CA GLU A 141 10.31 -10.16 -23.49
C GLU A 141 10.52 -8.79 -22.80
N TYR A 142 9.53 -7.90 -22.90
CA TYR A 142 9.58 -6.62 -22.24
C TYR A 142 9.57 -6.75 -20.72
N LEU A 143 8.69 -7.58 -20.16
CA LEU A 143 8.63 -7.83 -18.72
C LEU A 143 9.92 -8.46 -18.20
N LYS A 144 10.53 -9.35 -18.97
CA LYS A 144 11.83 -9.91 -18.59
C LYS A 144 12.91 -8.83 -18.52
N SER A 145 13.01 -7.99 -19.54
CA SER A 145 13.95 -6.86 -19.56
C SER A 145 13.73 -5.94 -18.37
N PHE A 146 12.46 -5.65 -18.04
CA PHE A 146 12.10 -4.88 -16.86
C PHE A 146 12.58 -5.56 -15.57
N VAL A 147 12.28 -6.84 -15.38
CA VAL A 147 12.71 -7.59 -14.18
C VAL A 147 14.23 -7.62 -14.05
N ASP A 148 14.94 -7.86 -15.16
CA ASP A 148 16.40 -7.86 -15.17
C ASP A 148 16.98 -6.48 -14.79
N SER A 149 16.29 -5.38 -15.14
CA SER A 149 16.68 -4.01 -14.77
C SER A 149 16.52 -3.69 -13.29
N LEU A 150 15.65 -4.40 -12.57
CA LEU A 150 15.40 -4.14 -11.15
C LEU A 150 16.57 -4.52 -10.24
N SER A 151 17.48 -5.39 -10.68
CA SER A 151 18.65 -5.82 -9.89
C SER A 151 18.31 -6.26 -8.47
N LEU A 152 17.25 -7.06 -8.33
CA LEU A 152 16.72 -7.48 -7.03
C LEU A 152 17.70 -8.42 -6.31
N PRO A 153 17.99 -8.19 -5.01
CA PRO A 153 18.82 -9.09 -4.22
C PRO A 153 18.06 -10.35 -3.79
N ASN A 154 18.72 -11.23 -3.06
CA ASN A 154 18.00 -12.22 -2.28
C ASN A 154 17.11 -11.50 -1.25
N PRO A 155 15.81 -11.77 -1.20
CA PRO A 155 14.93 -11.06 -0.29
C PRO A 155 15.19 -11.46 1.17
N THR A 156 15.09 -10.48 2.05
CA THR A 156 15.18 -10.65 3.49
C THR A 156 13.85 -10.27 4.13
N SER A 157 13.49 -10.97 5.19
CA SER A 157 12.28 -10.67 5.95
C SER A 157 12.38 -9.28 6.58
N SER A 158 11.31 -8.50 6.49
CA SER A 158 11.21 -7.19 7.11
C SER A 158 9.83 -7.02 7.76
N TRP A 159 9.77 -6.21 8.84
CA TRP A 159 8.50 -5.92 9.50
C TRP A 159 7.46 -5.34 8.52
N ILE A 160 7.91 -4.58 7.54
CA ILE A 160 7.04 -3.96 6.56
C ILE A 160 6.41 -5.03 5.66
N ASP A 161 7.22 -5.94 5.12
CA ASP A 161 6.73 -7.02 4.28
C ASP A 161 5.89 -8.05 5.05
N ASP A 162 6.29 -8.36 6.28
CA ASP A 162 5.68 -9.46 7.03
C ASP A 162 4.45 -9.01 7.83
N THR A 163 4.34 -7.71 8.12
CA THR A 163 3.29 -7.19 9.00
C THR A 163 2.48 -6.06 8.36
N MET A 164 3.15 -4.97 7.94
CA MET A 164 2.43 -3.77 7.48
C MET A 164 1.69 -4.03 6.16
N ILE A 165 2.33 -4.63 5.18
CA ILE A 165 1.73 -4.91 3.87
C ILE A 165 0.53 -5.87 3.98
N PRO A 166 0.60 -7.00 4.70
CA PRO A 166 -0.55 -7.85 4.95
C PRO A 166 -1.70 -7.13 5.67
N ILE A 167 -1.42 -6.34 6.71
CA ILE A 167 -2.47 -5.57 7.42
C ILE A 167 -3.16 -4.58 6.47
N LEU A 168 -2.40 -3.83 5.67
CA LEU A 168 -3.00 -2.93 4.69
C LEU A 168 -3.81 -3.68 3.65
N SER A 169 -3.34 -4.85 3.19
CA SER A 169 -4.10 -5.72 2.29
C SER A 169 -5.44 -6.15 2.88
N ASP A 170 -5.47 -6.53 4.16
CA ASP A 170 -6.71 -6.92 4.85
C ASP A 170 -7.67 -5.74 5.02
N ILE A 171 -7.17 -4.55 5.38
CA ILE A 171 -7.98 -3.33 5.47
C ILE A 171 -8.62 -3.01 4.11
N GLU A 172 -7.83 -3.04 3.05
CA GLU A 172 -8.28 -2.77 1.68
C GLU A 172 -9.31 -3.80 1.21
N ARG A 173 -9.06 -5.08 1.47
CA ARG A 173 -9.97 -6.18 1.14
C ARG A 173 -11.31 -6.07 1.87
N TYR A 174 -11.30 -5.59 3.10
CA TYR A 174 -12.52 -5.44 3.90
C TYR A 174 -13.42 -4.33 3.35
N GLY A 175 -12.85 -3.24 2.87
CA GLY A 175 -13.56 -2.07 2.37
C GLY A 175 -14.41 -1.36 3.43
N VAL A 176 -15.10 -0.31 3.03
CA VAL A 176 -15.98 0.47 3.90
C VAL A 176 -17.38 0.53 3.29
N ARG A 177 -18.42 0.19 4.07
CA ARG A 177 -19.80 0.31 3.64
C ARG A 177 -20.23 1.77 3.62
N VAL A 178 -21.04 2.11 2.63
CA VAL A 178 -21.60 3.45 2.47
C VAL A 178 -23.14 3.43 2.45
N ASP A 179 -23.73 4.54 2.90
CA ASP A 179 -25.11 4.88 2.62
C ASP A 179 -25.20 5.30 1.16
N GLY A 180 -25.89 4.50 0.33
CA GLY A 180 -25.88 4.69 -1.13
C GLY A 180 -26.44 6.03 -1.55
N GLU A 181 -27.56 6.49 -0.95
CA GLU A 181 -28.19 7.74 -1.32
C GLU A 181 -27.27 8.93 -0.99
N LYS A 182 -26.79 9.01 0.24
CA LYS A 182 -25.84 10.06 0.67
C LYS A 182 -24.54 10.01 -0.11
N PHE A 183 -24.08 8.81 -0.48
CA PHE A 183 -22.83 8.64 -1.23
C PHE A 183 -22.96 9.13 -2.66
N PHE A 184 -24.05 8.82 -3.34
CA PHE A 184 -24.29 9.28 -4.71
C PHE A 184 -24.39 10.80 -4.79
N ASP A 185 -25.03 11.42 -3.82
CA ASP A 185 -25.10 12.89 -3.74
C ASP A 185 -23.74 13.54 -3.49
N ARG A 186 -22.95 12.97 -2.59
CA ARG A 186 -21.69 13.58 -2.15
C ARG A 186 -20.50 13.25 -3.05
N TYR A 187 -20.46 12.04 -3.61
CA TYR A 187 -19.34 11.50 -4.38
C TYR A 187 -19.77 10.87 -5.71
N PRO A 188 -20.46 11.60 -6.60
CA PRO A 188 -21.02 11.03 -7.83
C PRO A 188 -19.95 10.38 -8.72
N ASN A 189 -18.74 10.94 -8.76
CA ASN A 189 -17.63 10.42 -9.57
C ASN A 189 -16.98 9.14 -9.00
N ALA A 190 -17.21 8.85 -7.72
CA ALA A 190 -16.67 7.68 -7.07
C ALA A 190 -17.59 6.45 -7.11
N THR A 191 -18.79 6.60 -7.64
CA THR A 191 -19.81 5.52 -7.69
C THR A 191 -19.33 4.29 -8.46
N LYS A 192 -18.52 4.48 -9.49
CA LYS A 192 -17.90 3.40 -10.27
C LYS A 192 -16.97 2.47 -9.47
N HIS A 193 -16.54 2.90 -8.28
CA HIS A 193 -15.67 2.14 -7.39
C HIS A 193 -16.43 1.36 -6.31
N LEU A 194 -17.78 1.50 -6.27
CA LEU A 194 -18.62 0.75 -5.35
C LEU A 194 -18.86 -0.68 -5.86
N ASN A 195 -18.90 -1.61 -4.93
CA ASN A 195 -19.43 -2.95 -5.14
C ASN A 195 -20.38 -3.28 -3.98
N ASN A 196 -21.67 -3.48 -4.27
CA ASN A 196 -22.68 -3.75 -3.25
C ASN A 196 -22.65 -2.75 -2.06
N PHE A 197 -22.57 -1.45 -2.38
CA PHE A 197 -22.43 -0.37 -1.39
C PHE A 197 -21.19 -0.50 -0.49
N THR A 198 -20.18 -1.22 -0.93
CA THR A 198 -18.86 -1.24 -0.31
C THR A 198 -17.89 -0.47 -1.18
N LEU A 199 -17.24 0.53 -0.60
CA LEU A 199 -16.16 1.28 -1.23
C LEU A 199 -14.84 0.63 -0.87
N TYR A 200 -14.07 0.31 -1.88
CA TYR A 200 -12.70 -0.15 -1.73
C TYR A 200 -11.72 0.97 -2.04
N THR A 201 -10.65 1.03 -1.29
CA THR A 201 -9.56 1.97 -1.50
C THR A 201 -8.23 1.25 -1.41
N GLU A 202 -7.20 1.81 -1.99
CA GLU A 202 -5.85 1.31 -1.86
C GLU A 202 -5.01 2.31 -1.08
N TYR A 203 -4.29 1.84 -0.07
CA TYR A 203 -3.36 2.65 0.69
C TYR A 203 -1.96 2.55 0.11
N ASN A 204 -1.38 3.70 -0.22
CA ASN A 204 0.03 3.79 -0.58
C ASN A 204 0.87 4.05 0.68
N PRO A 205 1.66 3.09 1.18
CA PRO A 205 2.52 3.28 2.35
C PRO A 205 3.82 4.04 2.01
N TYR A 206 4.14 4.18 0.73
CA TYR A 206 5.39 4.74 0.24
C TYR A 206 5.34 6.26 0.19
N THR A 207 5.22 6.89 1.36
CA THR A 207 5.18 8.34 1.53
C THR A 207 6.31 8.80 2.45
N ILE A 208 6.84 10.01 2.24
CA ILE A 208 7.94 10.57 3.03
C ILE A 208 7.64 10.55 4.53
N THR A 209 6.38 10.78 4.90
CA THR A 209 5.94 10.83 6.32
C THR A 209 5.49 9.47 6.84
N SER A 210 5.55 8.41 6.04
CA SER A 210 4.98 7.08 6.32
C SER A 210 3.49 7.07 6.66
N ARG A 211 2.76 8.15 6.36
CA ARG A 211 1.31 8.19 6.46
C ARG A 211 0.72 7.65 5.16
N PRO A 212 0.00 6.53 5.18
CA PRO A 212 -0.57 5.97 3.97
C PRO A 212 -1.54 6.97 3.32
N SER A 213 -1.35 7.24 2.03
CA SER A 213 -2.30 8.00 1.22
C SER A 213 -3.28 7.06 0.53
N ASN A 214 -4.45 7.54 0.16
CA ASN A 214 -5.48 6.74 -0.51
C ASN A 214 -5.54 7.03 -2.00
N ARG A 215 -5.90 6.04 -2.78
CA ARG A 215 -6.36 6.18 -4.15
C ARG A 215 -7.64 5.38 -4.39
N PHE A 216 -8.19 5.40 -5.58
CA PHE A 216 -9.52 4.98 -5.99
C PHE A 216 -10.65 5.84 -5.41
N GLY A 217 -11.49 6.34 -6.28
CA GLY A 217 -12.64 7.16 -5.95
C GLY A 217 -12.34 8.60 -5.53
N GLY A 218 -11.06 9.00 -5.45
CA GLY A 218 -10.68 10.36 -5.09
C GLY A 218 -11.00 10.75 -3.64
N ILE A 219 -11.40 9.79 -2.80
CA ILE A 219 -11.76 10.05 -1.40
C ILE A 219 -10.55 9.82 -0.51
N ASN A 220 -10.07 10.88 0.11
CA ASN A 220 -9.00 10.80 1.10
C ASN A 220 -9.59 10.58 2.50
N PHE A 221 -9.61 9.33 2.96
CA PHE A 221 -10.17 8.99 4.28
C PHE A 221 -9.44 9.67 5.44
N SER A 222 -8.18 9.99 5.30
CA SER A 222 -7.42 10.69 6.35
C SER A 222 -7.76 12.17 6.46
N ALA A 223 -8.37 12.76 5.43
CA ALA A 223 -8.73 14.18 5.34
C ALA A 223 -10.25 14.45 5.37
N LEU A 224 -11.06 13.46 5.75
CA LEU A 224 -12.52 13.65 5.84
C LEU A 224 -12.88 14.69 6.90
N ASN A 225 -13.65 15.70 6.50
CA ASN A 225 -14.13 16.74 7.41
C ASN A 225 -15.05 16.14 8.48
N LYS A 226 -14.90 16.63 9.71
CA LYS A 226 -15.69 16.16 10.85
C LYS A 226 -17.03 16.92 11.02
N LYS A 227 -17.17 18.08 10.36
CA LYS A 227 -18.25 19.05 10.67
C LYS A 227 -19.26 19.25 9.53
N ASP A 228 -19.01 18.72 8.32
CA ASP A 228 -19.82 18.99 7.12
C ASP A 228 -20.69 17.80 6.68
N GLY A 229 -20.86 16.79 7.51
CA GLY A 229 -21.64 15.58 7.19
C GLY A 229 -20.91 14.57 6.30
N THR A 230 -19.68 14.87 5.84
CA THR A 230 -18.93 13.96 4.96
C THR A 230 -18.72 12.57 5.55
N ARG A 231 -18.54 12.50 6.89
CA ARG A 231 -18.33 11.20 7.57
C ARG A 231 -19.59 10.37 7.72
N GLU A 232 -20.77 11.00 7.66
CA GLU A 232 -22.07 10.33 7.81
C GLU A 232 -22.43 9.44 6.60
N VAL A 233 -21.73 9.62 5.51
CA VAL A 233 -21.84 8.77 4.32
C VAL A 233 -21.33 7.36 4.57
N PHE A 234 -20.36 7.21 5.47
CA PHE A 234 -19.75 5.93 5.82
C PHE A 234 -20.52 5.31 6.99
N ILE A 235 -21.01 4.10 6.77
CA ILE A 235 -21.82 3.37 7.76
C ILE A 235 -21.17 2.03 8.09
N PRO A 236 -21.41 1.48 9.29
CA PRO A 236 -20.93 0.14 9.62
C PRO A 236 -21.67 -0.92 8.80
N LYS A 237 -21.04 -2.08 8.61
CA LYS A 237 -21.73 -3.26 8.06
C LYS A 237 -22.88 -3.69 8.97
N PRO A 238 -23.91 -4.42 8.46
CA PRO A 238 -24.99 -4.92 9.29
C PRO A 238 -24.43 -5.68 10.52
N ASN A 239 -25.02 -5.43 11.68
CA ASN A 239 -24.60 -6.01 12.97
C ASN A 239 -23.17 -5.65 13.43
N HIS A 240 -22.59 -4.55 12.89
CA HIS A 240 -21.29 -4.03 13.29
C HIS A 240 -21.45 -2.59 13.78
N ILE A 241 -20.43 -2.11 14.48
CA ILE A 241 -20.29 -0.70 14.87
C ILE A 241 -18.93 -0.19 14.43
N PHE A 242 -18.80 1.13 14.26
CA PHE A 242 -17.49 1.74 14.19
C PHE A 242 -16.91 1.90 15.58
N LEU A 243 -15.69 1.42 15.77
CA LEU A 243 -14.89 1.70 16.95
C LEU A 243 -13.77 2.66 16.55
N GLN A 244 -13.78 3.85 17.13
CA GLN A 244 -12.72 4.81 16.93
C GLN A 244 -11.72 4.72 18.09
N MET A 245 -10.47 4.45 17.76
CA MET A 245 -9.35 4.51 18.71
C MET A 245 -8.32 5.49 18.16
N ASP A 246 -7.78 6.34 19.03
CA ASP A 246 -6.77 7.33 18.65
C ASP A 246 -5.73 7.43 19.77
N TYR A 247 -4.49 7.74 19.40
CA TYR A 247 -3.44 8.00 20.37
C TYR A 247 -3.54 9.43 20.88
N ASP A 248 -3.53 9.62 22.19
CA ASP A 248 -3.42 10.96 22.76
C ASP A 248 -2.01 11.50 22.49
N ALA A 249 -1.96 12.65 21.77
CA ALA A 249 -0.74 13.38 21.49
C ALA A 249 0.42 12.51 20.94
N TYR A 250 0.15 11.72 19.89
CA TYR A 250 1.11 10.77 19.33
C TYR A 250 2.49 11.37 19.03
N HIS A 251 2.56 12.51 18.31
CA HIS A 251 3.83 13.15 17.99
C HIS A 251 4.57 13.67 19.22
N PRO A 252 3.95 14.43 20.15
CA PRO A 252 4.59 14.81 21.39
C PRO A 252 5.16 13.61 22.17
N ARG A 253 4.44 12.49 22.22
CA ARG A 253 4.91 11.29 22.94
C ARG A 253 6.10 10.61 22.27
N ILE A 254 6.11 10.53 20.93
CA ILE A 254 7.29 10.01 20.20
C ILE A 254 8.50 10.93 20.44
N ILE A 255 8.32 12.24 20.32
CA ILE A 255 9.40 13.19 20.57
C ILE A 255 9.88 13.07 22.01
N GLY A 256 8.97 13.01 22.99
CA GLY A 256 9.33 12.77 24.38
C GLY A 256 10.19 11.53 24.56
N LYS A 257 9.87 10.44 23.84
CA LYS A 257 10.66 9.22 23.85
C LYS A 257 12.06 9.42 23.26
N LEU A 258 12.19 10.19 22.17
CA LEU A 258 13.48 10.50 21.53
C LEU A 258 14.41 11.34 22.40
N ILE A 259 13.84 12.26 23.18
CA ILE A 259 14.60 13.18 24.07
C ILE A 259 14.68 12.71 25.52
N ASP A 260 14.26 11.48 25.79
CA ASP A 260 14.18 10.91 27.14
C ASP A 260 13.45 11.83 28.12
N TYR A 261 12.23 12.24 27.74
CA TYR A 261 11.34 13.06 28.54
C TYR A 261 10.00 12.37 28.78
N GLU A 262 9.67 12.14 30.05
CA GLU A 262 8.44 11.46 30.42
C GLU A 262 7.27 12.46 30.46
N LEU A 263 6.38 12.35 29.48
CA LEU A 263 5.13 13.09 29.42
C LEU A 263 4.05 12.45 30.29
N PRO A 264 3.06 13.24 30.78
CA PRO A 264 2.00 12.69 31.63
C PRO A 264 1.24 11.57 30.93
N LYS A 265 0.82 10.56 31.71
CA LYS A 265 0.00 9.44 31.23
C LYS A 265 -1.44 9.88 30.90
N THR A 266 -1.88 11.00 31.43
CA THR A 266 -3.14 11.69 31.11
C THR A 266 -3.03 12.46 29.80
N SER A 267 -4.01 13.30 29.47
CA SER A 267 -3.96 14.11 28.25
C SER A 267 -2.78 15.06 28.21
N VAL A 268 -1.86 14.83 27.26
CA VAL A 268 -0.69 15.72 27.03
C VAL A 268 -1.14 17.09 26.56
N HIS A 269 -2.17 17.18 25.73
CA HIS A 269 -2.69 18.46 25.25
C HIS A 269 -3.34 19.28 26.39
N GLN A 270 -3.99 18.61 27.35
CA GLN A 270 -4.47 19.30 28.52
C GLN A 270 -3.32 19.80 29.40
N TRP A 271 -2.32 18.99 29.65
CA TRP A 271 -1.13 19.37 30.37
C TRP A 271 -0.41 20.56 29.69
N LEU A 272 -0.29 20.57 28.37
CA LEU A 272 0.27 21.70 27.63
C LEU A 272 -0.63 22.92 27.67
N ALA A 273 -1.96 22.77 27.62
CA ALA A 273 -2.91 23.87 27.78
C ALA A 273 -2.71 24.59 29.11
N ASP A 274 -2.52 23.83 30.18
CA ASP A 274 -2.25 24.37 31.53
C ASP A 274 -0.89 25.10 31.57
N GLN A 275 0.13 24.64 30.85
CA GLN A 275 1.42 25.32 30.73
C GLN A 275 1.34 26.62 29.92
N TYR A 276 0.53 26.64 28.86
CA TYR A 276 0.34 27.85 28.03
C TYR A 276 -0.66 28.86 28.64
N GLY A 277 -1.48 28.42 29.58
CA GLY A 277 -2.59 29.23 30.10
C GLY A 277 -3.73 29.46 29.10
N VAL A 278 -3.99 28.50 28.21
CA VAL A 278 -4.99 28.56 27.14
C VAL A 278 -5.97 27.38 27.18
N PRO A 279 -7.15 27.48 26.52
CA PRO A 279 -8.07 26.37 26.40
C PRO A 279 -7.47 25.18 25.66
N TYR A 280 -7.95 23.95 25.93
CA TYR A 280 -7.50 22.68 25.34
C TYR A 280 -7.45 22.68 23.82
N ASP A 281 -8.48 23.22 23.15
CA ASP A 281 -8.51 23.21 21.67
C ASP A 281 -7.46 24.13 21.05
N GLU A 282 -7.14 25.24 21.73
CA GLU A 282 -6.10 26.18 21.33
C GLU A 282 -4.70 25.58 21.52
N SER A 283 -4.49 24.84 22.61
CA SER A 283 -3.20 24.20 22.91
C SER A 283 -2.71 23.27 21.83
N LYS A 284 -3.62 22.58 21.14
CA LYS A 284 -3.27 21.73 19.99
C LYS A 284 -2.63 22.54 18.86
N GLY A 285 -3.24 23.68 18.53
CA GLY A 285 -2.72 24.57 17.49
C GLY A 285 -1.33 25.08 17.83
N ILE A 286 -1.15 25.59 19.06
CA ILE A 286 0.15 26.06 19.56
C ILE A 286 1.19 24.92 19.53
N THR A 287 0.84 23.74 20.05
CA THR A 287 1.75 22.59 20.07
C THR A 287 2.23 22.21 18.67
N PHE A 288 1.34 22.14 17.68
CA PHE A 288 1.73 21.84 16.32
C PHE A 288 2.57 22.96 15.70
N GLN A 289 2.22 24.22 15.95
CA GLN A 289 3.00 25.35 15.48
C GLN A 289 4.42 25.32 16.03
N LEU A 290 4.61 25.05 17.30
CA LEU A 290 5.94 24.95 17.93
C LEU A 290 6.74 23.75 17.39
N LEU A 291 6.14 22.58 17.28
CA LEU A 291 6.85 21.37 16.83
C LEU A 291 7.22 21.38 15.33
N TYR A 292 6.46 22.08 14.50
CA TYR A 292 6.71 22.13 13.05
C TYR A 292 7.26 23.46 12.54
N GLY A 293 7.04 24.54 13.26
CA GLY A 293 7.48 25.90 12.89
C GLY A 293 8.73 26.40 13.62
N GLY A 294 9.21 25.62 14.59
CA GLY A 294 10.31 26.01 15.46
C GLY A 294 9.87 26.46 16.84
N ILE A 295 10.73 26.29 17.84
CA ILE A 295 10.44 26.57 19.25
C ILE A 295 11.18 27.84 19.67
N PRO A 296 10.47 28.96 19.88
CA PRO A 296 11.08 30.17 20.40
C PRO A 296 11.60 29.99 21.84
N GLU A 297 12.61 30.79 22.22
CA GLU A 297 13.24 30.73 23.55
C GLU A 297 12.30 30.97 24.72
N GLU A 298 11.24 31.74 24.51
CA GLU A 298 10.21 32.00 25.52
C GLU A 298 9.53 30.73 26.06
N PHE A 299 9.53 29.64 25.25
CA PHE A 299 8.99 28.35 25.64
C PHE A 299 9.96 27.45 26.43
N ASP A 300 11.18 27.91 26.71
CA ASP A 300 12.15 27.21 27.57
C ASP A 300 11.71 27.04 29.01
N SER A 301 10.75 27.88 29.44
CA SER A 301 10.09 27.70 30.74
C SER A 301 9.34 26.36 30.84
N ILE A 302 9.03 25.71 29.71
CA ILE A 302 8.44 24.38 29.64
C ILE A 302 9.56 23.37 29.36
N PRO A 303 9.98 22.56 30.35
CA PRO A 303 11.17 21.68 30.22
C PRO A 303 11.12 20.73 29.01
N TYR A 304 9.92 20.35 28.59
CA TYR A 304 9.73 19.53 27.39
C TYR A 304 10.26 20.26 26.14
N TYR A 305 9.87 21.50 25.90
CA TYR A 305 10.29 22.25 24.71
C TYR A 305 11.77 22.65 24.76
N LYS A 306 12.29 22.93 25.92
CA LYS A 306 13.70 23.17 26.10
C LYS A 306 14.52 21.95 25.63
N LYS A 307 14.16 20.77 26.09
CA LYS A 307 14.83 19.52 25.65
C LYS A 307 14.64 19.24 24.16
N VAL A 308 13.48 19.52 23.59
CA VAL A 308 13.26 19.37 22.13
C VAL A 308 14.20 20.27 21.35
N ARG A 309 14.35 21.54 21.75
CA ARG A 309 15.27 22.47 21.10
C ARG A 309 16.71 22.03 21.23
N GLU A 310 17.17 21.66 22.43
CA GLU A 310 18.50 21.14 22.68
C GLU A 310 18.81 19.91 21.78
N TYR A 311 17.85 19.01 21.61
CA TYR A 311 17.97 17.86 20.71
C TYR A 311 18.08 18.28 19.24
N ILE A 312 17.28 19.24 18.80
CA ILE A 312 17.33 19.76 17.43
C ILE A 312 18.69 20.40 17.16
N ASP A 313 19.20 21.24 18.07
CA ASP A 313 20.50 21.92 17.96
C ASP A 313 21.65 20.90 17.91
N GLU A 314 21.57 19.86 18.75
CA GLU A 314 22.54 18.75 18.71
C GLU A 314 22.54 18.03 17.35
N MET A 315 21.36 17.73 16.79
CA MET A 315 21.25 17.05 15.49
C MET A 315 21.78 17.92 14.34
N TRP A 316 21.49 19.23 14.35
CA TRP A 316 22.05 20.18 13.39
C TRP A 316 23.55 20.33 13.48
N SER A 317 24.13 20.22 14.66
CA SER A 317 25.57 20.31 14.85
C SER A 317 26.33 19.08 14.32
N LYS A 318 25.63 17.97 14.08
CA LYS A 318 26.18 16.71 13.58
C LYS A 318 25.95 16.52 12.06
N ALA A 319 25.14 17.36 11.44
CA ALA A 319 24.79 17.28 10.02
C ALA A 319 25.76 18.10 9.16
#